data_ea98f82cd1ac12cb42f19f757577a386
#
_entry.id   ea98f82cd1ac12cb42f19f757577a386
#
_cell.length_a   1.000
_cell.length_b   1.000
_cell.length_c   1.000
_cell.angle_alpha   90.00
_cell.angle_beta   90.00
_cell.angle_gamma   90.00
#
_symmetry.space_group_name_H-M   'P 1'
#
loop_
_entity.id
_entity.type
_entity.pdbx_description
1 polymer ?
#
loop_
_entity_poly.entity_id
_entity_poly.type
_entity_poly.pdbx_seq_one_letter_code
_entity_poly.pdbx_strand_id
1 'polypeptide(L)'
;MSLVETIKGHFDRCVISKYEGSSSKHPIIYLNSIKNIIGDDKNQPSTILLKALEKIANQYPKREDDQELLDQVAKDGIGLTVFISDLIESCENHDYKRMEKEAARLQLVSDNGLSGFEILIEIALRDFNRLGLLAYHLHRAMNFNKEIVGIWHYARCIIIEIVKKKLPNYPENHDIIFDLDNNIYSNQIETLTSAHRLWNIDSIRKTGFAQKISSWLSTHESQTPPFDDDKTNSEFKVYSKNGGRFFIEIAETLIDSPNKIVELESLRYLTNNASPKHLSYISNRIMSLIK
;
A
#
# COMPACT_ATOMS: atom_id res chain seq x y z
N MET A 1 18.11 -9.67 -17.64
CA MET A 1 16.86 -9.19 -17.02
C MET A 1 17.12 -7.80 -16.48
N SER A 2 16.27 -6.81 -16.77
CA SER A 2 16.43 -5.45 -16.23
C SER A 2 16.07 -5.43 -14.75
N LEU A 3 16.55 -4.40 -14.01
CA LEU A 3 16.17 -4.18 -12.60
C LEU A 3 14.65 -4.14 -12.43
N VAL A 4 13.95 -3.47 -13.35
CA VAL A 4 12.49 -3.32 -13.31
C VAL A 4 11.81 -4.69 -13.46
N GLU A 5 12.20 -5.51 -14.41
CA GLU A 5 11.63 -6.86 -14.62
C GLU A 5 11.91 -7.79 -13.44
N THR A 6 13.10 -7.72 -12.84
CA THR A 6 13.42 -8.47 -11.62
C THR A 6 12.48 -8.10 -10.49
N ILE A 7 12.25 -6.80 -10.26
CA ILE A 7 11.36 -6.31 -9.20
C ILE A 7 9.90 -6.69 -9.48
N LYS A 8 9.44 -6.59 -10.74
CA LYS A 8 8.10 -7.05 -11.16
C LYS A 8 7.88 -8.53 -10.80
N GLY A 9 8.82 -9.40 -11.17
CA GLY A 9 8.73 -10.82 -10.83
C GLY A 9 8.71 -11.10 -9.32
N HIS A 10 9.29 -10.21 -8.48
CA HIS A 10 9.15 -10.31 -7.03
C HIS A 10 7.74 -9.92 -6.57
N PHE A 11 7.13 -8.89 -7.16
CA PHE A 11 5.74 -8.52 -6.87
C PHE A 11 4.77 -9.64 -7.24
N ASP A 12 4.90 -10.24 -8.44
CA ASP A 12 4.04 -11.34 -8.89
C ASP A 12 4.08 -12.53 -7.93
N ARG A 13 5.28 -12.89 -7.46
CA ARG A 13 5.42 -13.94 -6.45
C ARG A 13 4.90 -13.55 -5.07
N CYS A 14 5.02 -12.29 -4.69
CA CYS A 14 4.59 -11.81 -3.37
C CYS A 14 3.07 -11.70 -3.26
N VAL A 15 2.40 -11.21 -4.31
CA VAL A 15 0.96 -10.96 -4.29
C VAL A 15 0.12 -12.24 -4.19
N ILE A 16 0.64 -13.38 -4.70
CA ILE A 16 -0.01 -14.68 -4.59
C ILE A 16 0.38 -15.46 -3.32
N SER A 17 1.08 -14.84 -2.37
CA SER A 17 1.49 -15.51 -1.12
C SER A 17 0.29 -15.86 -0.24
N LYS A 18 0.30 -17.07 0.35
CA LYS A 18 -0.62 -17.50 1.41
C LYS A 18 -0.14 -16.92 2.74
N TYR A 19 -0.59 -15.69 3.04
CA TYR A 19 -0.19 -14.96 4.24
C TYR A 19 -1.34 -14.91 5.25
N GLU A 20 -1.12 -15.43 6.45
CA GLU A 20 -2.14 -15.55 7.51
C GLU A 20 -1.98 -14.49 8.63
N GLY A 21 -0.95 -13.66 8.55
CA GLY A 21 -0.71 -12.62 9.55
C GLY A 21 -1.62 -11.39 9.42
N SER A 22 -1.27 -10.32 10.16
CA SER A 22 -2.00 -9.05 10.10
C SER A 22 -1.87 -8.37 8.73
N SER A 23 -2.98 -7.83 8.21
CA SER A 23 -3.01 -7.08 6.94
C SER A 23 -1.99 -5.94 6.90
N SER A 24 -1.78 -5.25 8.03
CA SER A 24 -0.78 -4.18 8.15
C SER A 24 0.68 -4.64 8.11
N LYS A 25 0.92 -5.96 8.12
CA LYS A 25 2.25 -6.59 8.02
C LYS A 25 2.37 -7.48 6.78
N HIS A 26 1.46 -7.36 5.83
CA HIS A 26 1.50 -8.16 4.59
C HIS A 26 2.84 -7.95 3.88
N PRO A 27 3.50 -9.03 3.37
CA PRO A 27 4.85 -8.95 2.78
C PRO A 27 5.00 -7.93 1.65
N ILE A 28 3.92 -7.67 0.90
CA ILE A 28 3.92 -6.70 -0.19
C ILE A 28 4.19 -5.26 0.28
N ILE A 29 3.84 -4.93 1.53
CA ILE A 29 4.10 -3.63 2.13
C ILE A 29 5.61 -3.43 2.26
N TYR A 30 6.29 -4.42 2.83
CA TYR A 30 7.73 -4.40 3.02
C TYR A 30 8.46 -4.41 1.67
N LEU A 31 8.04 -5.27 0.73
CA LEU A 31 8.61 -5.36 -0.60
C LEU A 31 8.51 -4.01 -1.35
N ASN A 32 7.33 -3.38 -1.35
CA ASN A 32 7.15 -2.09 -2.01
C ASN A 32 7.93 -0.96 -1.33
N SER A 33 8.08 -1.00 -0.01
CA SER A 33 8.89 -0.02 0.74
C SER A 33 10.37 -0.10 0.34
N ILE A 34 10.95 -1.29 0.30
CA ILE A 34 12.32 -1.50 -0.17
C ILE A 34 12.47 -1.03 -1.63
N LYS A 35 11.55 -1.41 -2.52
CA LYS A 35 11.57 -0.96 -3.92
C LYS A 35 11.58 0.57 -4.03
N ASN A 36 10.78 1.27 -3.21
CA ASN A 36 10.74 2.72 -3.23
C ASN A 36 12.08 3.34 -2.78
N ILE A 37 12.73 2.75 -1.76
CA ILE A 37 14.05 3.19 -1.27
C ILE A 37 15.14 2.95 -2.33
N ILE A 38 15.15 1.78 -3.00
CA ILE A 38 16.06 1.49 -4.12
C ILE A 38 15.93 2.55 -5.22
N GLY A 39 14.73 3.13 -5.36
CA GLY A 39 14.46 4.16 -6.35
C GLY A 39 15.30 5.44 -6.22
N ASP A 40 15.95 5.69 -5.07
CA ASP A 40 16.84 6.84 -4.86
C ASP A 40 18.15 6.74 -5.66
N ASP A 41 18.62 5.52 -5.94
CA ASP A 41 19.78 5.29 -6.80
C ASP A 41 19.57 4.06 -7.70
N LYS A 42 18.85 4.27 -8.80
CA LYS A 42 18.53 3.22 -9.78
C LYS A 42 19.75 2.74 -10.57
N ASN A 43 20.77 3.58 -10.65
CA ASN A 43 21.97 3.29 -11.46
C ASN A 43 22.93 2.38 -10.69
N GLN A 44 22.92 2.46 -9.36
CA GLN A 44 23.72 1.63 -8.47
C GLN A 44 22.84 1.02 -7.38
N PRO A 45 21.89 0.10 -7.73
CA PRO A 45 20.96 -0.48 -6.78
C PRO A 45 21.72 -1.31 -5.73
N SER A 46 21.27 -1.19 -4.46
CA SER A 46 21.83 -1.96 -3.36
C SER A 46 21.62 -3.46 -3.56
N THR A 47 22.70 -4.22 -3.56
CA THR A 47 22.64 -5.69 -3.62
C THR A 47 22.03 -6.32 -2.37
N ILE A 48 22.19 -5.67 -1.21
CA ILE A 48 21.57 -6.10 0.06
C ILE A 48 20.06 -5.98 -0.04
N LEU A 49 19.56 -4.83 -0.47
CA LEU A 49 18.12 -4.58 -0.63
C LEU A 49 17.51 -5.47 -1.73
N LEU A 50 18.21 -5.74 -2.82
CA LEU A 50 17.75 -6.66 -3.87
C LEU A 50 17.62 -8.10 -3.35
N LYS A 51 18.58 -8.61 -2.57
CA LYS A 51 18.47 -9.92 -1.93
C LYS A 51 17.30 -9.99 -0.94
N ALA A 52 17.01 -8.89 -0.23
CA ALA A 52 15.86 -8.83 0.65
C ALA A 52 14.54 -8.92 -0.12
N LEU A 53 14.40 -8.25 -1.28
CA LEU A 53 13.22 -8.39 -2.14
C LEU A 53 12.99 -9.85 -2.55
N GLU A 54 14.05 -10.56 -2.95
CA GLU A 54 13.98 -11.97 -3.32
C GLU A 54 13.54 -12.85 -2.12
N LYS A 55 14.14 -12.64 -0.95
CA LYS A 55 13.79 -13.35 0.29
C LYS A 55 12.32 -13.16 0.64
N ILE A 56 11.82 -11.92 0.62
CA ILE A 56 10.42 -11.60 0.91
C ILE A 56 9.47 -12.27 -0.08
N ALA A 57 9.79 -12.16 -1.38
CA ALA A 57 8.95 -12.73 -2.45
C ALA A 57 8.79 -14.24 -2.35
N ASN A 58 9.75 -14.95 -1.74
CA ASN A 58 9.76 -16.40 -1.61
C ASN A 58 9.44 -16.89 -0.20
N GLN A 59 9.12 -16.00 0.75
CA GLN A 59 8.98 -16.32 2.17
C GLN A 59 7.77 -17.24 2.47
N TYR A 60 6.70 -17.13 1.72
CA TYR A 60 5.44 -17.83 1.98
C TYR A 60 5.06 -18.76 0.83
N PRO A 61 4.31 -19.86 1.09
CA PRO A 61 3.70 -20.68 0.06
C PRO A 61 2.84 -19.84 -0.88
N LYS A 62 2.61 -20.33 -2.11
CA LYS A 62 1.86 -19.61 -3.14
C LYS A 62 0.46 -20.18 -3.33
N ARG A 63 -0.50 -19.30 -3.66
CA ARG A 63 -1.79 -19.73 -4.20
C ARG A 63 -1.57 -20.24 -5.62
N GLU A 64 -2.30 -21.27 -5.99
CA GLU A 64 -2.23 -21.90 -7.32
C GLU A 64 -3.59 -21.91 -8.02
N ASP A 65 -4.65 -21.51 -7.30
CA ASP A 65 -6.05 -21.59 -7.72
C ASP A 65 -6.62 -20.29 -8.30
N ASP A 66 -5.79 -19.23 -8.44
CA ASP A 66 -6.25 -17.92 -8.91
C ASP A 66 -6.85 -17.99 -10.32
N GLN A 67 -6.22 -18.73 -11.26
CA GLN A 67 -6.73 -18.87 -12.61
C GLN A 67 -7.92 -19.83 -12.68
N GLU A 68 -7.90 -20.90 -11.89
CA GLU A 68 -9.00 -21.88 -11.85
C GLU A 68 -10.33 -21.22 -11.46
N LEU A 69 -10.30 -20.28 -10.50
CA LEU A 69 -11.47 -19.52 -10.09
C LEU A 69 -12.04 -18.64 -11.23
N LEU A 70 -11.18 -17.94 -11.99
CA LEU A 70 -11.63 -17.18 -13.15
C LEU A 70 -12.26 -18.07 -14.21
N ASP A 71 -11.61 -19.20 -14.53
CA ASP A 71 -12.09 -20.16 -15.52
C ASP A 71 -13.42 -20.77 -15.10
N GLN A 72 -13.61 -21.05 -13.82
CA GLN A 72 -14.88 -21.56 -13.29
C GLN A 72 -16.01 -20.53 -13.44
N VAL A 73 -15.76 -19.28 -13.07
CA VAL A 73 -16.76 -18.20 -13.21
C VAL A 73 -17.09 -17.94 -14.69
N ALA A 74 -16.10 -18.01 -15.58
CA ALA A 74 -16.33 -17.90 -17.02
C ALA A 74 -17.22 -19.04 -17.57
N LYS A 75 -17.02 -20.30 -17.10
CA LYS A 75 -17.84 -21.46 -17.48
C LYS A 75 -19.26 -21.37 -16.93
N ASP A 76 -19.44 -20.90 -15.70
CA ASP A 76 -20.76 -20.74 -15.07
C ASP A 76 -21.60 -19.65 -15.74
N GLY A 77 -20.95 -18.80 -16.54
CA GLY A 77 -21.53 -17.68 -17.25
C GLY A 77 -21.52 -16.39 -16.42
N ILE A 78 -21.13 -15.29 -17.07
CA ILE A 78 -20.99 -13.97 -16.45
C ILE A 78 -22.37 -13.33 -16.20
N GLY A 79 -23.40 -13.76 -16.93
CA GLY A 79 -24.72 -13.14 -16.94
C GLY A 79 -24.77 -11.93 -17.89
N LEU A 80 -25.97 -11.38 -18.09
CA LEU A 80 -26.21 -10.23 -19.00
C LEU A 80 -25.68 -8.92 -18.45
N THR A 81 -25.58 -8.80 -17.11
CA THR A 81 -25.18 -7.56 -16.44
C THR A 81 -24.40 -7.92 -15.18
N VAL A 82 -23.33 -7.17 -14.91
CA VAL A 82 -22.54 -7.26 -13.69
C VAL A 82 -22.68 -5.93 -12.95
N PHE A 83 -23.15 -5.99 -11.71
CA PHE A 83 -23.36 -4.81 -10.88
C PHE A 83 -22.27 -4.70 -9.82
N ILE A 84 -21.70 -3.50 -9.70
CA ILE A 84 -20.75 -3.15 -8.63
C ILE A 84 -21.41 -3.30 -7.24
N SER A 85 -22.71 -3.00 -7.15
CA SER A 85 -23.51 -3.17 -5.93
C SER A 85 -23.48 -4.60 -5.39
N ASP A 86 -23.44 -5.63 -6.25
CA ASP A 86 -23.39 -7.02 -5.83
C ASP A 86 -22.07 -7.36 -5.11
N LEU A 87 -20.96 -6.81 -5.61
CA LEU A 87 -19.67 -6.93 -4.93
C LEU A 87 -19.68 -6.18 -3.59
N ILE A 88 -20.18 -4.94 -3.55
CA ILE A 88 -20.28 -4.14 -2.32
C ILE A 88 -21.12 -4.88 -1.28
N GLU A 89 -22.31 -5.36 -1.65
CA GLU A 89 -23.21 -6.10 -0.76
C GLU A 89 -22.55 -7.38 -0.23
N SER A 90 -21.84 -8.13 -1.09
CA SER A 90 -21.12 -9.33 -0.65
C SER A 90 -20.04 -9.04 0.39
N CYS A 91 -19.34 -7.91 0.26
CA CYS A 91 -18.36 -7.44 1.25
C CYS A 91 -19.04 -7.00 2.56
N GLU A 92 -20.17 -6.33 2.49
CA GLU A 92 -20.96 -5.90 3.67
C GLU A 92 -21.53 -7.09 4.45
N ASN A 93 -22.01 -8.10 3.71
CA ASN A 93 -22.51 -9.34 4.27
C ASN A 93 -21.42 -10.30 4.72
N HIS A 94 -20.15 -9.98 4.44
CA HIS A 94 -19.00 -10.81 4.75
C HIS A 94 -19.08 -12.22 4.11
N ASP A 95 -19.64 -12.29 2.89
CA ASP A 95 -19.79 -13.52 2.13
C ASP A 95 -18.60 -13.73 1.18
N TYR A 96 -17.60 -14.48 1.66
CA TYR A 96 -16.34 -14.68 0.94
C TYR A 96 -16.55 -15.29 -0.47
N LYS A 97 -17.38 -16.32 -0.58
CA LYS A 97 -17.60 -17.00 -1.88
C LYS A 97 -18.27 -16.06 -2.89
N ARG A 98 -19.22 -15.26 -2.43
CA ARG A 98 -19.88 -14.27 -3.27
C ARG A 98 -18.92 -13.13 -3.62
N MET A 99 -18.07 -12.67 -2.69
CA MET A 99 -17.02 -11.67 -2.99
C MET A 99 -16.11 -12.13 -4.13
N GLU A 100 -15.55 -13.33 -4.04
CA GLU A 100 -14.68 -13.88 -5.08
C GLU A 100 -15.41 -13.99 -6.43
N LYS A 101 -16.65 -14.51 -6.43
CA LYS A 101 -17.44 -14.65 -7.65
C LYS A 101 -17.75 -13.31 -8.30
N GLU A 102 -18.24 -12.32 -7.54
CA GLU A 102 -18.61 -11.00 -8.09
C GLU A 102 -17.37 -10.22 -8.53
N ALA A 103 -16.26 -10.31 -7.82
CA ALA A 103 -14.99 -9.73 -8.24
C ALA A 103 -14.44 -10.38 -9.53
N ALA A 104 -14.53 -11.71 -9.65
CA ALA A 104 -14.14 -12.43 -10.87
C ALA A 104 -15.02 -12.04 -12.07
N ARG A 105 -16.35 -11.87 -11.86
CA ARG A 105 -17.27 -11.40 -12.91
C ARG A 105 -16.87 -9.99 -13.38
N LEU A 106 -16.58 -9.07 -12.45
CA LEU A 106 -16.10 -7.72 -12.78
C LEU A 106 -14.76 -7.77 -13.51
N GLN A 107 -13.84 -8.66 -13.12
CA GLN A 107 -12.58 -8.88 -13.80
C GLN A 107 -12.77 -9.30 -15.26
N LEU A 108 -13.71 -10.22 -15.52
CA LEU A 108 -13.98 -10.76 -16.84
C LEU A 108 -14.69 -9.78 -17.78
N VAL A 109 -15.50 -8.86 -17.25
CA VAL A 109 -16.22 -7.87 -18.08
C VAL A 109 -15.46 -6.58 -18.28
N SER A 110 -14.42 -6.30 -17.51
CA SER A 110 -13.64 -5.09 -17.67
C SER A 110 -12.47 -5.31 -18.63
N ASP A 111 -12.21 -4.33 -19.50
CA ASP A 111 -11.20 -4.44 -20.58
C ASP A 111 -9.79 -4.76 -20.04
N ASN A 112 -9.49 -4.37 -18.80
CA ASN A 112 -8.18 -4.54 -18.19
C ASN A 112 -8.22 -4.96 -16.71
N GLY A 113 -9.39 -5.26 -16.14
CA GLY A 113 -9.55 -5.65 -14.73
C GLY A 113 -9.32 -4.52 -13.71
N LEU A 114 -8.81 -3.37 -14.12
CA LEU A 114 -8.42 -2.27 -13.22
C LEU A 114 -9.61 -1.71 -12.44
N SER A 115 -10.75 -1.53 -13.11
CA SER A 115 -11.96 -0.98 -12.47
C SER A 115 -12.42 -1.84 -11.30
N GLY A 116 -12.44 -3.16 -11.46
CA GLY A 116 -12.81 -4.10 -10.39
C GLY A 116 -11.83 -4.04 -9.21
N PHE A 117 -10.53 -3.98 -9.49
CA PHE A 117 -9.51 -3.85 -8.48
C PHE A 117 -9.62 -2.51 -7.70
N GLU A 118 -9.82 -1.38 -8.37
CA GLU A 118 -9.96 -0.08 -7.70
C GLU A 118 -11.23 0.00 -6.83
N ILE A 119 -12.32 -0.67 -7.22
CA ILE A 119 -13.51 -0.82 -6.38
C ILE A 119 -13.18 -1.58 -5.09
N LEU A 120 -12.43 -2.69 -5.19
CA LEU A 120 -11.99 -3.45 -4.02
C LEU A 120 -11.08 -2.63 -3.10
N ILE A 121 -10.19 -1.82 -3.66
CA ILE A 121 -9.39 -0.86 -2.89
C ILE A 121 -10.31 0.12 -2.15
N GLU A 122 -11.27 0.74 -2.83
CA GLU A 122 -12.22 1.67 -2.19
C GLU A 122 -13.00 1.01 -1.05
N ILE A 123 -13.48 -0.22 -1.25
CA ILE A 123 -14.16 -1.00 -0.21
C ILE A 123 -13.22 -1.25 0.99
N ALA A 124 -11.97 -1.63 0.74
CA ALA A 124 -10.98 -1.87 1.79
C ALA A 124 -10.70 -0.61 2.62
N LEU A 125 -10.73 0.58 2.00
CA LEU A 125 -10.52 1.86 2.70
C LEU A 125 -11.62 2.19 3.72
N ARG A 126 -12.75 1.46 3.76
CA ARG A 126 -13.75 1.56 4.84
C ARG A 126 -13.18 1.15 6.21
N ASP A 127 -12.19 0.25 6.23
CA ASP A 127 -11.44 -0.13 7.42
C ASP A 127 -9.99 0.36 7.29
N PHE A 128 -9.83 1.69 7.23
CA PHE A 128 -8.54 2.32 6.91
C PHE A 128 -7.45 1.95 7.90
N ASN A 129 -7.75 1.85 9.20
CA ASN A 129 -6.77 1.46 10.22
C ASN A 129 -6.17 0.06 9.99
N ARG A 130 -6.96 -0.88 9.45
CA ARG A 130 -6.52 -2.26 9.20
C ARG A 130 -5.97 -2.45 7.80
N LEU A 131 -6.63 -1.85 6.79
CA LEU A 131 -6.40 -2.15 5.38
C LEU A 131 -5.77 -1.00 4.59
N GLY A 132 -5.80 0.24 5.09
CA GLY A 132 -5.35 1.42 4.34
C GLY A 132 -3.89 1.33 3.89
N LEU A 133 -2.99 0.88 4.79
CA LEU A 133 -1.58 0.67 4.46
C LEU A 133 -1.42 -0.40 3.35
N LEU A 134 -2.10 -1.53 3.48
CA LEU A 134 -2.06 -2.59 2.48
C LEU A 134 -2.66 -2.14 1.14
N ALA A 135 -3.83 -1.48 1.16
CA ALA A 135 -4.51 -0.98 -0.03
C ALA A 135 -3.62 -0.07 -0.86
N TYR A 136 -2.92 0.87 -0.20
CA TYR A 136 -1.94 1.71 -0.88
C TYR A 136 -0.82 0.90 -1.53
N HIS A 137 -0.19 -0.02 -0.78
CA HIS A 137 0.94 -0.78 -1.29
C HIS A 137 0.55 -1.75 -2.41
N LEU A 138 -0.63 -2.37 -2.35
CA LEU A 138 -1.19 -3.19 -3.43
C LEU A 138 -1.46 -2.35 -4.67
N HIS A 139 -2.13 -1.21 -4.52
CA HIS A 139 -2.41 -0.30 -5.63
C HIS A 139 -1.11 0.19 -6.29
N ARG A 140 -0.11 0.55 -5.48
CA ARG A 140 1.21 1.00 -5.99
C ARG A 140 1.98 -0.11 -6.69
N ALA A 141 1.94 -1.34 -6.17
CA ALA A 141 2.60 -2.50 -6.75
C ALA A 141 1.95 -2.88 -8.09
N MET A 142 0.62 -2.92 -8.16
CA MET A 142 -0.14 -3.17 -9.38
C MET A 142 0.20 -2.12 -10.45
N ASN A 143 0.18 -0.82 -10.11
CA ASN A 143 0.54 0.25 -11.05
C ASN A 143 2.00 0.21 -11.53
N PHE A 144 2.91 -0.34 -10.73
CA PHE A 144 4.29 -0.56 -11.15
C PHE A 144 4.39 -1.73 -12.14
N ASN A 145 3.58 -2.76 -11.98
CA ASN A 145 3.62 -3.95 -12.82
C ASN A 145 2.79 -3.80 -14.12
N LYS A 146 1.64 -3.17 -14.07
CA LYS A 146 0.72 -2.84 -15.21
C LYS A 146 0.44 -3.94 -16.22
N GLU A 147 0.73 -5.21 -15.90
CA GLU A 147 0.40 -6.33 -16.76
C GLU A 147 -1.03 -6.79 -16.49
N ILE A 148 -1.87 -6.77 -17.51
CA ILE A 148 -3.32 -7.05 -17.42
C ILE A 148 -3.58 -8.42 -16.76
N VAL A 149 -2.79 -9.43 -17.09
CA VAL A 149 -2.95 -10.79 -16.57
C VAL A 149 -2.72 -10.87 -15.06
N GLY A 150 -1.91 -9.98 -14.51
CA GLY A 150 -1.57 -9.97 -13.07
C GLY A 150 -2.61 -9.29 -12.17
N ILE A 151 -3.51 -8.45 -12.71
CA ILE A 151 -4.42 -7.63 -11.88
C ILE A 151 -5.33 -8.50 -11.01
N TRP A 152 -5.77 -9.65 -11.51
CA TRP A 152 -6.59 -10.59 -10.75
C TRP A 152 -5.91 -11.09 -9.47
N HIS A 153 -4.59 -11.32 -9.50
CA HIS A 153 -3.84 -11.72 -8.31
C HIS A 153 -3.88 -10.65 -7.20
N TYR A 154 -3.83 -9.37 -7.59
CA TYR A 154 -3.96 -8.24 -6.67
C TYR A 154 -5.38 -8.10 -6.13
N ALA A 155 -6.40 -8.31 -6.98
CA ALA A 155 -7.79 -8.33 -6.58
C ALA A 155 -8.08 -9.45 -5.56
N ARG A 156 -7.62 -10.68 -5.82
CA ARG A 156 -7.75 -11.78 -4.85
C ARG A 156 -7.00 -11.53 -3.56
N CYS A 157 -5.81 -10.93 -3.62
CA CYS A 157 -5.04 -10.58 -2.42
C CYS A 157 -5.84 -9.66 -1.50
N ILE A 158 -6.44 -8.58 -2.01
CA ILE A 158 -7.22 -7.67 -1.16
C ILE A 158 -8.54 -8.30 -0.66
N ILE A 159 -9.20 -9.16 -1.45
CA ILE A 159 -10.41 -9.88 -1.01
C ILE A 159 -10.08 -10.77 0.20
N ILE A 160 -9.01 -11.55 0.15
CA ILE A 160 -8.55 -12.41 1.24
C ILE A 160 -8.32 -11.58 2.52
N GLU A 161 -7.77 -10.38 2.39
CA GLU A 161 -7.53 -9.51 3.53
C GLU A 161 -8.81 -8.83 4.05
N ILE A 162 -9.75 -8.47 3.16
CA ILE A 162 -11.08 -7.94 3.55
C ILE A 162 -11.83 -8.99 4.39
N VAL A 163 -11.81 -10.24 3.96
CA VAL A 163 -12.60 -11.31 4.60
C VAL A 163 -12.11 -11.73 5.98
N LYS A 164 -10.87 -11.41 6.36
CA LYS A 164 -10.33 -11.75 7.70
C LYS A 164 -11.17 -11.15 8.84
N LYS A 165 -11.85 -10.03 8.59
CA LYS A 165 -12.72 -9.38 9.58
C LYS A 165 -13.80 -8.58 8.87
N LYS A 166 -15.04 -8.62 9.39
CA LYS A 166 -16.15 -7.82 8.87
C LYS A 166 -15.78 -6.34 8.83
N LEU A 167 -16.11 -5.68 7.71
CA LEU A 167 -15.89 -4.25 7.56
C LEU A 167 -16.75 -3.45 8.55
N PRO A 168 -16.25 -2.34 9.09
CA PRO A 168 -17.07 -1.45 9.92
C PRO A 168 -18.20 -0.84 9.09
N ASN A 169 -19.27 -0.43 9.78
CA ASN A 169 -20.28 0.41 9.16
C ASN A 169 -19.61 1.69 8.65
N TYR A 170 -20.03 2.10 7.45
CA TYR A 170 -19.45 3.31 6.86
C TYR A 170 -19.98 4.53 7.63
N PRO A 171 -19.11 5.35 8.23
CA PRO A 171 -19.53 6.56 8.89
C PRO A 171 -20.04 7.60 7.86
N GLU A 172 -20.80 8.58 8.34
CA GLU A 172 -21.31 9.68 7.52
C GLU A 172 -20.18 10.41 6.77
N ASN A 173 -20.52 10.99 5.61
CA ASN A 173 -19.58 11.76 4.79
C ASN A 173 -19.02 12.95 5.59
N HIS A 174 -17.70 13.00 5.67
CA HIS A 174 -16.98 14.15 6.20
C HIS A 174 -16.24 14.83 5.03
N ASP A 175 -16.47 16.13 4.83
CA ASP A 175 -15.77 16.95 3.83
C ASP A 175 -14.47 17.53 4.42
N ILE A 176 -13.60 16.64 4.92
CA ILE A 176 -12.30 17.04 5.46
C ILE A 176 -11.29 17.09 4.32
N ILE A 177 -10.62 18.24 4.15
CA ILE A 177 -9.48 18.37 3.24
C ILE A 177 -8.25 17.79 3.94
N PHE A 178 -7.52 16.91 3.22
CA PHE A 178 -6.29 16.35 3.74
C PHE A 178 -5.18 17.40 3.78
N ASP A 179 -4.73 17.76 4.97
CA ASP A 179 -3.55 18.59 5.20
C ASP A 179 -2.44 17.73 5.85
N LEU A 180 -1.37 17.47 5.08
CA LEU A 180 -0.26 16.64 5.55
C LEU A 180 0.49 17.28 6.71
N ASP A 181 0.71 18.59 6.64
CA ASP A 181 1.49 19.33 7.64
C ASP A 181 0.81 19.35 9.02
N ASN A 182 -0.52 19.40 9.04
CA ASN A 182 -1.29 19.37 10.28
C ASN A 182 -1.33 17.99 10.94
N ASN A 183 -1.05 16.93 10.17
CA ASN A 183 -1.15 15.53 10.64
C ASN A 183 0.21 14.84 10.80
N ILE A 184 1.33 15.52 10.48
CA ILE A 184 2.66 14.91 10.38
C ILE A 184 3.18 14.28 11.68
N TYR A 185 2.67 14.72 12.84
CA TYR A 185 3.08 14.20 14.15
C TYR A 185 2.35 12.91 14.57
N SER A 186 1.66 12.27 13.63
CA SER A 186 0.97 11.01 13.88
C SER A 186 1.92 9.90 14.35
N ASN A 187 1.46 9.09 15.30
CA ASN A 187 2.14 7.85 15.68
C ASN A 187 2.01 6.75 14.62
N GLN A 188 1.04 6.90 13.68
CA GLN A 188 0.79 5.98 12.57
C GLN A 188 1.28 6.57 11.25
N ILE A 189 2.56 6.91 11.19
CA ILE A 189 3.13 7.68 10.08
C ILE A 189 3.05 6.93 8.75
N GLU A 190 3.12 5.59 8.77
CA GLU A 190 3.00 4.73 7.60
C GLU A 190 1.58 4.76 7.04
N THR A 191 0.58 4.73 7.92
CA THR A 191 -0.83 4.83 7.55
C THR A 191 -1.16 6.22 7.02
N LEU A 192 -0.65 7.27 7.69
CA LEU A 192 -0.82 8.67 7.28
C LEU A 192 -0.24 8.92 5.87
N THR A 193 0.99 8.50 5.63
CA THR A 193 1.63 8.68 4.32
C THR A 193 0.94 7.89 3.22
N SER A 194 0.40 6.72 3.54
CA SER A 194 -0.42 5.93 2.61
C SER A 194 -1.73 6.64 2.28
N ALA A 195 -2.38 7.24 3.27
CA ALA A 195 -3.57 8.08 3.08
C ALA A 195 -3.27 9.27 2.16
N HIS A 196 -2.20 10.00 2.42
CA HIS A 196 -1.83 11.16 1.60
C HIS A 196 -1.50 10.77 0.15
N ARG A 197 -0.83 9.64 -0.05
CA ARG A 197 -0.52 9.12 -1.38
C ARG A 197 -1.78 8.69 -2.13
N LEU A 198 -2.72 8.01 -1.47
CA LEU A 198 -4.01 7.63 -2.07
C LEU A 198 -4.91 8.85 -2.33
N TRP A 199 -4.85 9.88 -1.51
CA TRP A 199 -5.56 11.16 -1.73
C TRP A 199 -5.13 11.85 -3.02
N ASN A 200 -3.82 11.81 -3.32
CA ASN A 200 -3.22 12.48 -4.46
C ASN A 200 -3.05 11.57 -5.70
N ILE A 201 -3.62 10.37 -5.67
CA ILE A 201 -3.44 9.41 -6.75
C ILE A 201 -4.25 9.79 -7.98
N ASP A 202 -3.74 9.44 -9.16
CA ASP A 202 -4.51 9.47 -10.40
C ASP A 202 -5.23 8.11 -10.56
N SER A 203 -6.52 8.09 -10.22
CA SER A 203 -7.39 6.92 -10.23
C SER A 203 -8.79 7.33 -10.63
N ILE A 204 -9.52 6.47 -11.33
CA ILE A 204 -10.93 6.69 -11.67
C ILE A 204 -11.82 6.70 -10.41
N ARG A 205 -11.36 6.09 -9.30
CA ARG A 205 -12.05 6.05 -8.00
C ARG A 205 -11.55 7.09 -7.00
N LYS A 206 -10.80 8.12 -7.46
CA LYS A 206 -10.18 9.14 -6.61
C LYS A 206 -11.16 9.78 -5.62
N THR A 207 -12.37 10.14 -6.07
CA THR A 207 -13.39 10.73 -5.20
C THR A 207 -13.83 9.77 -4.10
N GLY A 208 -14.05 8.50 -4.43
CA GLY A 208 -14.37 7.47 -3.44
C GLY A 208 -13.25 7.25 -2.42
N PHE A 209 -12.00 7.22 -2.87
CA PHE A 209 -10.85 7.14 -1.98
C PHE A 209 -10.79 8.34 -1.02
N ALA A 210 -10.95 9.57 -1.56
CA ALA A 210 -10.94 10.79 -0.76
C ALA A 210 -12.03 10.78 0.33
N GLN A 211 -13.26 10.35 0.01
CA GLN A 211 -14.33 10.21 0.99
C GLN A 211 -13.99 9.24 2.14
N LYS A 212 -13.41 8.06 1.82
CA LYS A 212 -13.02 7.09 2.84
C LYS A 212 -11.88 7.61 3.73
N ILE A 213 -10.91 8.29 3.12
CA ILE A 213 -9.79 8.92 3.83
C ILE A 213 -10.28 10.07 4.71
N SER A 214 -11.18 10.94 4.23
CA SER A 214 -11.80 12.00 5.05
C SER A 214 -12.50 11.44 6.28
N SER A 215 -13.27 10.35 6.09
CA SER A 215 -13.93 9.67 7.18
C SER A 215 -12.93 9.11 8.21
N TRP A 216 -11.83 8.53 7.77
CA TRP A 216 -10.78 8.08 8.67
C TRP A 216 -10.12 9.24 9.40
N LEU A 217 -9.80 10.34 8.71
CA LEU A 217 -9.19 11.54 9.28
C LEU A 217 -10.07 12.17 10.36
N SER A 218 -11.40 12.13 10.23
CA SER A 218 -12.32 12.67 11.24
C SER A 218 -12.21 11.97 12.59
N THR A 219 -11.72 10.73 12.60
CA THR A 219 -11.49 9.91 13.80
C THR A 219 -10.03 9.87 14.23
N HIS A 220 -9.13 10.48 13.43
CA HIS A 220 -7.71 10.47 13.69
C HIS A 220 -7.31 11.63 14.61
N GLU A 221 -6.73 11.32 15.76
CA GLU A 221 -6.24 12.34 16.69
C GLU A 221 -4.92 12.95 16.17
N SER A 222 -4.95 14.24 15.87
CA SER A 222 -3.71 14.99 15.63
C SER A 222 -2.93 15.14 16.92
N GLN A 223 -1.65 14.82 16.86
CA GLN A 223 -0.77 15.00 18.01
C GLN A 223 -0.15 16.39 18.02
N THR A 224 0.14 16.90 19.21
CA THR A 224 0.92 18.11 19.36
C THR A 224 2.36 17.87 18.93
N PRO A 225 3.01 18.87 18.29
CA PRO A 225 4.43 18.74 17.95
C PRO A 225 5.25 18.39 19.20
N PRO A 226 6.16 17.41 19.12
CA PRO A 226 7.14 17.22 20.17
C PRO A 226 8.02 18.49 20.25
N PHE A 227 8.55 18.78 21.45
CA PHE A 227 9.43 19.96 21.67
C PHE A 227 10.52 20.02 20.59
N ASP A 228 10.72 21.24 20.07
CA ASP A 228 11.67 21.55 19.01
C ASP A 228 13.10 21.28 19.49
N ASP A 229 13.70 20.18 19.07
CA ASP A 229 15.14 20.01 19.08
C ASP A 229 15.64 20.39 17.69
N ASP A 230 16.16 21.61 17.55
CA ASP A 230 16.63 22.20 16.28
C ASP A 230 17.79 21.45 15.61
N LYS A 231 18.20 20.31 16.17
CA LYS A 231 19.32 19.49 15.69
C LYS A 231 18.89 18.56 14.57
N THR A 232 19.07 19.03 13.35
CA THR A 232 18.94 18.18 12.16
C THR A 232 20.28 17.51 11.85
N ASN A 233 20.27 16.19 11.58
CA ASN A 233 21.46 15.46 11.14
C ASN A 233 22.06 16.07 9.86
N SER A 234 23.40 16.19 9.80
CA SER A 234 24.10 16.85 8.67
C SER A 234 23.95 16.11 7.34
N GLU A 235 24.00 14.78 7.34
CA GLU A 235 23.85 13.95 6.14
C GLU A 235 22.41 14.02 5.62
N PHE A 236 21.42 14.02 6.52
CA PHE A 236 20.03 14.22 6.17
C PHE A 236 19.79 15.61 5.54
N LYS A 237 20.44 16.67 6.05
CA LYS A 237 20.39 18.02 5.44
C LYS A 237 20.95 18.02 4.01
N VAL A 238 22.00 17.27 3.74
CA VAL A 238 22.55 17.12 2.39
C VAL A 238 21.56 16.37 1.50
N TYR A 239 21.01 15.24 1.98
CA TYR A 239 20.03 14.47 1.24
C TYR A 239 18.77 15.28 0.90
N SER A 240 18.21 16.04 1.85
CA SER A 240 16.99 16.81 1.64
C SER A 240 17.11 17.88 0.54
N LYS A 241 18.35 18.27 0.18
CA LYS A 241 18.63 19.24 -0.88
C LYS A 241 19.01 18.58 -2.21
N ASN A 242 19.81 17.51 -2.16
CA ASN A 242 20.52 16.97 -3.30
C ASN A 242 20.08 15.53 -3.66
N GLY A 243 19.27 14.88 -2.82
CA GLY A 243 19.03 13.44 -2.93
C GLY A 243 20.26 12.63 -2.54
N GLY A 244 20.35 11.38 -3.02
CA GLY A 244 21.49 10.49 -2.81
C GLY A 244 21.14 9.21 -2.04
N ARG A 245 22.13 8.55 -1.46
CA ARG A 245 22.02 7.20 -0.92
C ARG A 245 21.60 7.12 0.57
N PHE A 246 21.40 8.24 1.25
CA PHE A 246 21.13 8.31 2.69
C PHE A 246 20.10 7.28 3.17
N PHE A 247 18.93 7.21 2.53
CA PHE A 247 17.89 6.23 2.91
C PHE A 247 18.25 4.81 2.54
N ILE A 248 19.03 4.59 1.48
CA ILE A 248 19.53 3.26 1.08
C ILE A 248 20.47 2.72 2.16
N GLU A 249 21.45 3.53 2.59
CA GLU A 249 22.45 3.15 3.61
C GLU A 249 21.81 2.82 4.95
N ILE A 250 20.83 3.62 5.38
CA ILE A 250 20.06 3.31 6.59
C ILE A 250 19.24 2.02 6.41
N ALA A 251 18.57 1.84 5.27
CA ALA A 251 17.77 0.65 5.02
C ALA A 251 18.62 -0.64 5.03
N GLU A 252 19.85 -0.59 4.55
CA GLU A 252 20.80 -1.71 4.61
C GLU A 252 21.08 -2.15 6.06
N THR A 253 21.15 -1.20 6.99
CA THR A 253 21.35 -1.51 8.43
C THR A 253 20.09 -2.03 9.13
N LEU A 254 18.90 -1.69 8.59
CA LEU A 254 17.60 -2.04 9.16
C LEU A 254 16.95 -3.27 8.49
N ILE A 255 17.67 -3.98 7.63
CA ILE A 255 17.10 -4.99 6.73
C ILE A 255 16.36 -6.12 7.43
N ASP A 256 16.75 -6.47 8.64
CA ASP A 256 16.10 -7.51 9.46
C ASP A 256 14.93 -6.97 10.30
N SER A 257 14.56 -5.70 10.13
CA SER A 257 13.49 -5.03 10.87
C SER A 257 12.42 -4.47 9.91
N PRO A 258 11.50 -5.31 9.37
CA PRO A 258 10.52 -4.90 8.36
C PRO A 258 9.72 -3.66 8.73
N ASN A 259 9.24 -3.55 9.98
CA ASN A 259 8.48 -2.38 10.43
C ASN A 259 9.31 -1.08 10.35
N LYS A 260 10.60 -1.12 10.76
CA LYS A 260 11.48 0.04 10.68
C LYS A 260 11.75 0.47 9.22
N ILE A 261 11.82 -0.48 8.28
CA ILE A 261 11.94 -0.19 6.84
C ILE A 261 10.68 0.50 6.30
N VAL A 262 9.49 0.06 6.70
CA VAL A 262 8.24 0.69 6.26
C VAL A 262 8.12 2.11 6.82
N GLU A 263 8.48 2.30 8.10
CA GLU A 263 8.53 3.63 8.70
C GLU A 263 9.59 4.51 8.02
N LEU A 264 10.78 3.99 7.77
CA LEU A 264 11.86 4.71 7.06
C LEU A 264 11.41 5.18 5.66
N GLU A 265 10.70 4.34 4.89
CA GLU A 265 10.16 4.71 3.59
C GLU A 265 9.09 5.80 3.70
N SER A 266 8.28 5.76 4.75
CA SER A 266 7.30 6.79 5.04
C SER A 266 7.96 8.13 5.41
N LEU A 267 9.02 8.11 6.22
CA LEU A 267 9.82 9.31 6.54
C LEU A 267 10.54 9.87 5.30
N ARG A 268 11.04 8.98 4.42
CA ARG A 268 11.57 9.38 3.11
C ARG A 268 10.51 10.11 2.27
N TYR A 269 9.29 9.61 2.25
CA TYR A 269 8.19 10.28 1.55
C TYR A 269 7.90 11.66 2.14
N LEU A 270 7.83 11.79 3.46
CA LEU A 270 7.60 13.07 4.14
C LEU A 270 8.71 14.07 3.86
N THR A 271 9.98 13.64 3.80
CA THR A 271 11.10 14.50 3.45
C THR A 271 10.89 15.23 2.12
N ASN A 272 10.21 14.61 1.18
CA ASN A 272 9.98 15.15 -0.17
C ASN A 272 8.60 15.83 -0.35
N ASN A 273 7.69 15.71 0.60
CA ASN A 273 6.30 16.16 0.43
C ASN A 273 5.77 17.05 1.55
N ALA A 274 6.39 17.04 2.72
CA ALA A 274 6.02 17.91 3.82
C ALA A 274 6.75 19.27 3.74
N SER A 275 6.23 20.27 4.45
CA SER A 275 6.85 21.58 4.56
C SER A 275 8.25 21.48 5.20
N PRO A 276 9.24 22.30 4.76
CA PRO A 276 10.59 22.32 5.31
C PRO A 276 10.67 22.55 6.83
N LYS A 277 9.68 23.19 7.44
CA LYS A 277 9.60 23.39 8.90
C LYS A 277 9.58 22.06 9.70
N HIS A 278 9.23 20.94 9.06
CA HIS A 278 9.16 19.63 9.70
C HIS A 278 10.42 18.78 9.54
N LEU A 279 11.45 19.28 8.85
CA LEU A 279 12.65 18.49 8.56
C LEU A 279 13.42 18.08 9.82
N SER A 280 13.46 18.91 10.88
CA SER A 280 14.09 18.54 12.14
C SER A 280 13.36 17.38 12.82
N TYR A 281 12.03 17.41 12.88
CA TYR A 281 11.22 16.29 13.39
C TYR A 281 11.45 15.00 12.59
N ILE A 282 11.41 15.06 11.26
CA ILE A 282 11.65 13.91 10.39
C ILE A 282 13.05 13.35 10.64
N SER A 283 14.08 14.21 10.69
CA SER A 283 15.46 13.82 10.97
C SER A 283 15.59 13.10 12.32
N ASN A 284 15.03 13.65 13.38
CA ASN A 284 15.10 13.07 14.72
C ASN A 284 14.41 11.70 14.75
N ARG A 285 13.27 11.54 14.06
CA ARG A 285 12.57 10.29 13.95
C ARG A 285 13.38 9.23 13.19
N ILE A 286 14.04 9.60 12.08
CA ILE A 286 14.96 8.71 11.36
C ILE A 286 16.10 8.26 12.28
N MET A 287 16.73 9.17 13.01
CA MET A 287 17.81 8.84 13.93
C MET A 287 17.37 7.91 15.08
N SER A 288 16.11 7.97 15.48
CA SER A 288 15.55 7.04 16.48
C SER A 288 15.37 5.61 15.97
N LEU A 289 15.21 5.40 14.64
CA LEU A 289 15.12 4.07 14.05
C LEU A 289 16.44 3.31 14.09
N ILE A 290 17.57 4.01 14.07
CA ILE A 290 18.91 3.44 13.97
C ILE A 290 19.44 3.04 15.37
N LYS A 291 18.88 3.64 16.42
CA LYS A 291 19.21 3.29 17.82
C LYS A 291 18.53 1.99 18.24
#